data_6c970a5268eb1d6ba3fccfcd3379c4a2
#
_entry.id   6c970a5268eb1d6ba3fccfcd3379c4a2
#
_cell.length_a   1.000
_cell.length_b   1.000
_cell.length_c   1.000
_cell.angle_alpha   90.00
_cell.angle_beta   90.00
_cell.angle_gamma   90.00
#
_symmetry.space_group_name_H-M   'P 1'
#
loop_
_entity.id
_entity.type
_entity.pdbx_description
1 polymer ?
#
loop_
_entity_poly.entity_id
_entity_poly.type
_entity_poly.pdbx_seq_one_letter_code
_entity_poly.pdbx_strand_id
1 'polypeptide(L)'
;MQVSGDSVLVGRFVAVVGSARPISRLHYANDTLRFAIARQWEQGGDDLRLEAVLAGETLSGAVTMPDGTRLPMTGVRAPSLHRNAPPRWGVPVRLFNGRDLTGWHPAGGENQWKVVDGVLANQKGGANLVTDRTFTDFKLHAEFRYPALGNSGVYLRGRHEVQIEDPDVGTTPSEALGSIYGFIAPNESVGKKPGEWQTYDVTLVGRLLTVVLNGHRIICEQNIPGPTGGALDSNEGAPGPIFLQGDHGPVDYRNIVLTPAR
;
A
#
# COMPACT_ATOMS: atom_id res chain seq x y z
N MET A 1 15.27 5.52 2.41
CA MET A 1 16.42 6.18 1.76
C MET A 1 17.38 5.13 1.23
N GLN A 2 18.03 5.39 0.13
CA GLN A 2 19.05 4.54 -0.47
C GLN A 2 20.13 5.40 -1.12
N VAL A 3 21.30 4.83 -1.37
CA VAL A 3 22.36 5.49 -2.13
C VAL A 3 22.19 5.15 -3.61
N SER A 4 22.25 6.16 -4.46
CA SER A 4 22.23 6.04 -5.91
C SER A 4 23.58 6.49 -6.46
N GLY A 5 24.25 5.64 -7.24
CA GLY A 5 25.64 5.83 -7.63
C GLY A 5 26.56 5.80 -6.41
N ASP A 6 27.66 6.54 -6.46
CA ASP A 6 28.72 6.46 -5.44
C ASP A 6 28.47 7.33 -4.20
N SER A 7 27.58 8.33 -4.29
CA SER A 7 27.47 9.32 -3.20
C SER A 7 26.13 10.06 -3.09
N VAL A 8 25.14 9.78 -3.95
CA VAL A 8 23.87 10.50 -3.94
C VAL A 8 22.86 9.77 -3.08
N LEU A 9 22.37 10.42 -2.04
CA LEU A 9 21.24 9.93 -1.26
C LEU A 9 19.94 10.23 -2.00
N VAL A 10 19.12 9.21 -2.17
CA VAL A 10 17.77 9.32 -2.71
C VAL A 10 16.76 8.81 -1.70
N GLY A 11 15.55 9.35 -1.74
CA GLY A 11 14.49 8.95 -0.83
C GLY A 11 13.12 9.36 -1.32
N ARG A 12 12.13 8.82 -0.66
CA ARG A 12 10.73 9.21 -0.79
C ARG A 12 10.15 9.49 0.58
N PHE A 13 9.27 10.45 0.63
CA PHE A 13 8.47 10.76 1.81
C PHE A 13 7.06 10.24 1.58
N VAL A 14 6.57 9.45 2.51
CA VAL A 14 5.20 8.95 2.54
C VAL A 14 4.57 9.48 3.82
N ALA A 15 3.50 10.26 3.68
CA ALA A 15 2.70 10.69 4.81
C ALA A 15 1.70 9.58 5.21
N VAL A 16 0.87 9.85 6.20
CA VAL A 16 -0.20 8.91 6.63
C VAL A 16 -1.12 8.56 5.47
N VAL A 17 -1.37 9.52 4.58
CA VAL A 17 -2.17 9.38 3.35
C VAL A 17 -1.43 9.98 2.17
N GLY A 18 -1.87 9.66 0.94
CA GLY A 18 -1.31 10.17 -0.30
C GLY A 18 -0.13 9.36 -0.82
N SER A 19 0.34 9.71 -2.02
CA SER A 19 1.38 8.98 -2.72
C SER A 19 2.78 9.23 -2.16
N ALA A 20 3.72 8.35 -2.52
CA ALA A 20 5.13 8.47 -2.16
C ALA A 20 5.78 9.62 -2.94
N ARG A 21 6.10 10.71 -2.28
CA ARG A 21 6.71 11.90 -2.88
C ARG A 21 8.23 11.76 -2.97
N PRO A 22 8.85 11.88 -4.15
CA PRO A 22 10.29 11.84 -4.28
C PRO A 22 10.91 13.06 -3.57
N ILE A 23 12.01 12.82 -2.86
CA ILE A 23 12.80 13.87 -2.23
C ILE A 23 13.90 14.25 -3.20
N SER A 24 13.79 15.44 -3.79
CA SER A 24 14.72 15.92 -4.82
C SER A 24 16.12 16.20 -4.28
N ARG A 25 16.24 16.52 -2.99
CA ARG A 25 17.50 16.85 -2.34
C ARG A 25 17.52 16.39 -0.89
N LEU A 26 18.39 15.42 -0.61
CA LEU A 26 18.71 14.93 0.73
C LEU A 26 20.10 15.41 1.14
N HIS A 27 20.21 16.01 2.32
CA HIS A 27 21.47 16.37 2.92
C HIS A 27 21.73 15.52 4.15
N TYR A 28 22.89 14.90 4.21
CA TYR A 28 23.38 14.21 5.39
C TYR A 28 24.79 14.72 5.72
N ALA A 29 24.93 15.37 6.85
CA ALA A 29 26.19 15.85 7.35
C ALA A 29 26.16 15.92 8.88
N ASN A 30 27.28 15.57 9.54
CA ASN A 30 27.40 15.58 11.00
C ASN A 30 26.23 14.83 11.67
N ASP A 31 25.99 13.61 11.22
CA ASP A 31 24.91 12.74 11.68
C ASP A 31 23.49 13.33 11.56
N THR A 32 23.34 14.41 10.86
CA THR A 32 22.05 15.07 10.66
C THR A 32 21.55 14.93 9.24
N LEU A 33 20.34 14.42 9.12
CA LEU A 33 19.58 14.33 7.88
C LEU A 33 18.67 15.54 7.76
N ARG A 34 18.68 16.20 6.59
CA ARG A 34 17.78 17.31 6.26
C ARG A 34 17.23 17.16 4.85
N PHE A 35 15.97 17.48 4.69
CA PHE A 35 15.35 17.68 3.37
C PHE A 35 14.13 18.61 3.46
N ALA A 36 13.72 19.11 2.30
CA ALA A 36 12.45 19.79 2.13
C ALA A 36 11.73 19.20 0.91
N ILE A 37 10.41 19.17 0.97
CA ILE A 37 9.53 18.78 -0.14
C ILE A 37 8.37 19.78 -0.25
N ALA A 38 7.96 20.07 -1.47
CA ALA A 38 6.80 20.93 -1.70
C ALA A 38 5.55 20.30 -1.07
N ARG A 39 4.72 21.14 -0.47
CA ARG A 39 3.40 20.72 0.01
C ARG A 39 2.56 20.16 -1.13
N GLN A 40 1.69 19.24 -0.84
CA GLN A 40 0.73 18.66 -1.80
C GLN A 40 -0.70 19.02 -1.40
N TRP A 41 -1.14 18.52 -0.27
CA TRP A 41 -2.48 18.73 0.30
C TRP A 41 -2.43 19.36 1.71
N GLU A 42 -1.24 19.47 2.29
CA GLU A 42 -1.07 20.05 3.61
C GLU A 42 -1.40 21.55 3.62
N GLN A 43 -1.97 22.02 4.72
CA GLN A 43 -2.31 23.43 4.91
C GLN A 43 -1.04 24.25 5.22
N GLY A 44 -0.99 25.51 4.74
CA GLY A 44 0.13 26.43 4.97
C GLY A 44 0.74 26.95 3.67
N GLY A 45 1.79 27.76 3.80
CA GLY A 45 2.46 28.44 2.69
C GLY A 45 3.86 27.90 2.36
N ASP A 46 4.48 27.19 3.29
CA ASP A 46 5.85 26.71 3.19
C ASP A 46 5.96 25.27 2.68
N ASP A 47 7.20 24.83 2.44
CA ASP A 47 7.53 23.42 2.22
C ASP A 47 7.47 22.64 3.53
N LEU A 48 7.14 21.36 3.43
CA LEU A 48 7.36 20.40 4.52
C LEU A 48 8.87 20.18 4.66
N ARG A 49 9.41 20.29 5.89
CA ARG A 49 10.84 20.13 6.17
C ARG A 49 11.07 19.07 7.22
N LEU A 50 12.10 18.26 7.02
CA LEU A 50 12.57 17.31 8.01
C LEU A 50 14.00 17.66 8.45
N GLU A 51 14.20 17.63 9.75
CA GLU A 51 15.53 17.62 10.37
C GLU A 51 15.58 16.53 11.44
N ALA A 52 16.53 15.60 11.32
CA ALA A 52 16.68 14.51 12.27
C ALA A 52 18.13 14.06 12.40
N VAL A 53 18.52 13.67 13.61
CA VAL A 53 19.85 13.17 13.95
C VAL A 53 19.84 11.66 13.97
N LEU A 54 20.83 11.04 13.34
CA LEU A 54 21.07 9.59 13.37
C LEU A 54 22.04 9.28 14.54
N ALA A 55 21.54 8.49 15.48
CA ALA A 55 22.34 7.96 16.59
C ALA A 55 22.23 6.42 16.60
N GLY A 56 23.29 5.75 16.19
CA GLY A 56 23.26 4.29 15.97
C GLY A 56 22.24 3.91 14.90
N GLU A 57 21.24 3.12 15.25
CA GLU A 57 20.16 2.66 14.34
C GLU A 57 18.88 3.52 14.42
N THR A 58 18.91 4.62 15.21
CA THR A 58 17.74 5.46 15.45
C THR A 58 17.93 6.84 14.85
N LEU A 59 16.93 7.28 14.10
CA LEU A 59 16.79 8.64 13.57
C LEU A 59 15.77 9.38 14.43
N SER A 60 16.16 10.47 15.08
CA SER A 60 15.30 11.26 15.96
C SER A 60 15.31 12.73 15.58
N GLY A 61 14.13 13.33 15.48
CA GLY A 61 14.03 14.72 15.07
C GLY A 61 12.59 15.21 14.95
N ALA A 62 12.34 16.05 13.95
CA ALA A 62 11.01 16.59 13.72
C ALA A 62 10.74 16.84 12.23
N VAL A 63 9.46 16.74 11.89
CA VAL A 63 8.89 17.26 10.64
C VAL A 63 8.24 18.59 10.96
N THR A 64 8.62 19.64 10.24
CA THR A 64 7.93 20.92 10.26
C THR A 64 6.95 20.96 9.09
N MET A 65 5.68 21.06 9.42
CA MET A 65 4.60 21.12 8.44
C MET A 65 4.55 22.49 7.75
N PRO A 66 3.90 22.63 6.58
CA PRO A 66 3.82 23.88 5.86
C PRO A 66 3.14 25.03 6.60
N ASP A 67 2.32 24.74 7.61
CA ASP A 67 1.70 25.73 8.52
C ASP A 67 2.60 26.13 9.70
N GLY A 68 3.83 25.61 9.78
CA GLY A 68 4.78 25.83 10.87
C GLY A 68 4.65 24.86 12.04
N THR A 69 3.65 23.99 12.07
CA THR A 69 3.49 22.98 13.11
C THR A 69 4.69 22.02 13.09
N ARG A 70 5.29 21.80 14.27
CA ARG A 70 6.42 20.89 14.41
C ARG A 70 6.01 19.59 15.07
N LEU A 71 6.12 18.49 14.33
CA LEU A 71 5.77 17.15 14.78
C LEU A 71 7.03 16.36 15.09
N PRO A 72 7.21 15.83 16.31
CA PRO A 72 8.35 14.98 16.63
C PRO A 72 8.27 13.68 15.81
N MET A 73 9.43 13.17 15.41
CA MET A 73 9.52 11.89 14.71
C MET A 73 10.67 11.06 15.25
N THR A 74 10.46 9.77 15.24
CA THR A 74 11.51 8.76 15.47
C THR A 74 11.44 7.75 14.35
N GLY A 75 12.56 7.45 13.75
CA GLY A 75 12.72 6.43 12.71
C GLY A 75 13.71 5.36 13.16
N VAL A 76 13.50 4.15 12.69
CA VAL A 76 14.42 3.03 12.88
C VAL A 76 14.82 2.48 11.52
N ARG A 77 15.93 1.74 11.48
CA ARG A 77 16.31 1.06 10.25
C ARG A 77 15.19 0.12 9.81
N ALA A 78 14.78 0.23 8.57
CA ALA A 78 13.81 -0.69 7.99
C ALA A 78 14.32 -2.13 8.04
N PRO A 79 13.50 -3.11 8.44
CA PRO A 79 13.93 -4.49 8.53
C PRO A 79 14.30 -5.04 7.15
N SER A 80 15.35 -5.87 7.10
CA SER A 80 15.60 -6.68 5.92
C SER A 80 14.57 -7.79 5.87
N LEU A 81 13.69 -7.76 4.88
CA LEU A 81 12.68 -8.80 4.67
C LEU A 81 13.08 -9.78 3.57
N HIS A 82 14.38 -9.82 3.24
CA HIS A 82 14.90 -10.78 2.27
C HIS A 82 14.71 -12.22 2.77
N ARG A 83 14.31 -13.10 1.87
CA ARG A 83 14.20 -14.55 2.14
C ARG A 83 15.32 -15.27 1.43
N ASN A 84 16.09 -16.06 2.19
CA ASN A 84 17.24 -16.82 1.68
C ASN A 84 16.84 -18.08 0.90
N ALA A 85 15.58 -18.50 1.01
CA ALA A 85 15.05 -19.69 0.33
C ALA A 85 13.65 -19.41 -0.22
N PRO A 86 13.25 -20.08 -1.32
CA PRO A 86 11.90 -20.02 -1.82
C PRO A 86 10.90 -20.49 -0.76
N PRO A 87 9.72 -19.86 -0.65
CA PRO A 87 8.71 -20.24 0.32
C PRO A 87 8.12 -21.61 -0.02
N ARG A 88 7.80 -22.38 1.01
CA ARG A 88 6.94 -23.56 0.89
C ARG A 88 5.49 -23.11 1.08
N TRP A 89 4.68 -23.34 0.06
CA TRP A 89 3.27 -22.90 0.11
C TRP A 89 2.42 -23.85 0.95
N GLY A 90 1.54 -23.28 1.74
CA GLY A 90 0.58 -23.98 2.56
C GLY A 90 -0.68 -24.37 1.79
N VAL A 91 -1.74 -24.68 2.55
CA VAL A 91 -3.06 -24.96 1.98
C VAL A 91 -3.76 -23.61 1.72
N PRO A 92 -4.40 -23.41 0.55
CA PRO A 92 -5.21 -22.23 0.30
C PRO A 92 -6.32 -22.07 1.33
N VAL A 93 -6.55 -20.83 1.75
CA VAL A 93 -7.59 -20.43 2.69
C VAL A 93 -8.53 -19.48 1.96
N ARG A 94 -9.81 -19.80 1.95
CA ARG A 94 -10.84 -18.88 1.48
C ARG A 94 -11.05 -17.81 2.55
N LEU A 95 -10.69 -16.57 2.26
CA LEU A 95 -10.85 -15.44 3.19
C LEU A 95 -12.28 -14.92 3.23
N PHE A 96 -13.00 -14.97 2.11
CA PHE A 96 -14.41 -14.59 2.03
C PHE A 96 -15.27 -15.83 1.77
N ASN A 97 -16.26 -16.08 2.63
CA ASN A 97 -17.10 -17.28 2.58
C ASN A 97 -18.30 -17.16 1.62
N GLY A 98 -18.57 -15.97 1.06
CA GLY A 98 -19.68 -15.68 0.17
C GLY A 98 -21.03 -15.51 0.88
N ARG A 99 -21.09 -15.46 2.21
CA ARG A 99 -22.35 -15.42 2.98
C ARG A 99 -22.44 -14.23 3.93
N ASP A 100 -21.36 -13.95 4.62
CA ASP A 100 -21.27 -12.91 5.66
C ASP A 100 -19.82 -12.41 5.83
N LEU A 101 -19.63 -11.51 6.80
CA LEU A 101 -18.33 -10.90 7.10
C LEU A 101 -17.50 -11.71 8.12
N THR A 102 -17.81 -12.98 8.36
CA THR A 102 -17.03 -13.84 9.27
C THR A 102 -15.55 -13.87 8.84
N GLY A 103 -14.66 -13.55 9.78
CA GLY A 103 -13.22 -13.43 9.54
C GLY A 103 -12.77 -12.05 9.05
N TRP A 104 -13.69 -11.08 9.03
CA TRP A 104 -13.44 -9.69 8.67
C TRP A 104 -14.09 -8.75 9.69
N HIS A 105 -13.45 -7.60 9.92
CA HIS A 105 -14.03 -6.52 10.72
C HIS A 105 -13.83 -5.16 10.03
N PRO A 106 -14.77 -4.21 10.22
CA PRO A 106 -14.61 -2.85 9.73
C PRO A 106 -13.58 -2.09 10.55
N ALA A 107 -12.78 -1.24 9.88
CA ALA A 107 -11.79 -0.37 10.49
C ALA A 107 -11.95 1.05 9.98
N GLY A 108 -12.10 2.00 10.91
CA GLY A 108 -12.37 3.41 10.58
C GLY A 108 -13.75 3.60 9.96
N GLY A 109 -14.50 4.58 10.42
CA GLY A 109 -15.81 4.90 9.86
C GLY A 109 -16.94 3.92 10.20
N GLU A 110 -18.11 4.17 9.63
CA GLU A 110 -19.30 3.33 9.74
C GLU A 110 -19.23 2.15 8.76
N ASN A 111 -19.59 0.96 9.21
CA ASN A 111 -19.61 -0.22 8.35
C ASN A 111 -20.73 -0.14 7.30
N GLN A 112 -20.36 -0.02 6.06
CA GLN A 112 -21.24 -0.02 4.90
C GLN A 112 -21.16 -1.31 4.06
N TRP A 113 -20.21 -2.20 4.39
CA TRP A 113 -20.01 -3.46 3.67
C TRP A 113 -21.18 -4.42 3.89
N LYS A 114 -21.61 -5.04 2.81
CA LYS A 114 -22.72 -6.02 2.80
C LYS A 114 -22.34 -7.21 1.93
N VAL A 115 -22.98 -8.32 2.18
CA VAL A 115 -22.91 -9.48 1.27
C VAL A 115 -24.25 -9.57 0.53
N VAL A 116 -24.19 -9.51 -0.79
CA VAL A 116 -25.35 -9.59 -1.69
C VAL A 116 -25.04 -10.61 -2.77
N ASP A 117 -25.84 -11.65 -2.88
CA ASP A 117 -25.70 -12.72 -3.90
C ASP A 117 -24.29 -13.33 -3.99
N GLY A 118 -23.65 -13.54 -2.84
CA GLY A 118 -22.29 -14.08 -2.77
C GLY A 118 -21.17 -13.09 -3.06
N VAL A 119 -21.50 -11.81 -3.22
CA VAL A 119 -20.57 -10.72 -3.48
C VAL A 119 -20.41 -9.88 -2.21
N LEU A 120 -19.18 -9.57 -1.85
CA LEU A 120 -18.83 -8.62 -0.82
C LEU A 120 -18.86 -7.22 -1.44
N ALA A 121 -19.89 -6.44 -1.12
CA ALA A 121 -20.17 -5.16 -1.75
C ALA A 121 -19.93 -4.00 -0.79
N ASN A 122 -19.16 -3.03 -1.25
CA ASN A 122 -19.09 -1.68 -0.72
C ASN A 122 -19.89 -0.75 -1.65
N GLN A 123 -20.94 -0.12 -1.16
CA GLN A 123 -21.84 0.70 -1.99
C GLN A 123 -21.59 2.22 -1.87
N LYS A 124 -20.78 2.63 -0.91
CA LYS A 124 -20.41 4.04 -0.65
C LYS A 124 -19.14 4.12 0.15
N GLY A 125 -18.49 5.28 0.21
CA GLY A 125 -17.37 5.50 1.13
C GLY A 125 -17.76 5.28 2.60
N GLY A 126 -16.87 4.70 3.38
CA GLY A 126 -17.09 4.39 4.80
C GLY A 126 -15.90 3.65 5.43
N ALA A 127 -16.16 2.59 6.17
CA ALA A 127 -15.11 1.80 6.81
C ALA A 127 -14.30 0.99 5.79
N ASN A 128 -13.01 0.85 6.05
CA ASN A 128 -12.19 -0.18 5.43
C ASN A 128 -12.54 -1.55 6.01
N LEU A 129 -12.25 -2.63 5.29
CA LEU A 129 -12.52 -3.99 5.77
C LEU A 129 -11.22 -4.77 5.91
N VAL A 130 -10.99 -5.34 7.09
CA VAL A 130 -9.71 -5.93 7.49
C VAL A 130 -9.91 -7.36 7.94
N THR A 131 -9.03 -8.29 7.52
CA THR A 131 -9.10 -9.68 8.00
C THR A 131 -8.69 -9.79 9.47
N ASP A 132 -9.36 -10.67 10.23
CA ASP A 132 -8.98 -11.00 11.61
C ASP A 132 -7.64 -11.75 11.67
N ARG A 133 -7.32 -12.48 10.60
CA ARG A 133 -6.07 -13.22 10.46
C ARG A 133 -4.99 -12.33 9.84
N THR A 134 -3.75 -12.58 10.25
CA THR A 134 -2.55 -11.92 9.72
C THR A 134 -1.66 -12.91 8.97
N PHE A 135 -0.88 -12.39 8.03
CA PHE A 135 -0.04 -13.17 7.13
C PHE A 135 1.31 -12.48 6.93
N THR A 136 2.34 -13.25 6.62
CA THR A 136 3.69 -12.73 6.33
C THR A 136 3.98 -12.79 4.83
N ASP A 137 4.20 -13.99 4.31
CA ASP A 137 4.45 -14.26 2.90
C ASP A 137 3.29 -15.10 2.36
N PHE A 138 2.77 -14.75 1.20
CA PHE A 138 1.56 -15.40 0.67
C PHE A 138 1.40 -15.20 -0.83
N LYS A 139 0.52 -16.04 -1.40
CA LYS A 139 -0.17 -15.76 -2.66
C LYS A 139 -1.59 -15.37 -2.34
N LEU A 140 -2.11 -14.34 -3.02
CA LEU A 140 -3.47 -13.85 -2.89
C LEU A 140 -4.13 -13.85 -4.26
N HIS A 141 -5.30 -14.46 -4.36
CA HIS A 141 -6.23 -14.29 -5.47
C HIS A 141 -7.42 -13.49 -4.99
N ALA A 142 -7.83 -12.49 -5.75
CA ALA A 142 -9.03 -11.70 -5.49
C ALA A 142 -9.70 -11.31 -6.81
N GLU A 143 -11.02 -11.51 -6.91
CA GLU A 143 -11.82 -10.95 -7.98
C GLU A 143 -12.50 -9.67 -7.47
N PHE A 144 -12.45 -8.61 -8.29
CA PHE A 144 -13.03 -7.31 -7.94
C PHE A 144 -13.65 -6.64 -9.16
N ARG A 145 -14.56 -5.71 -8.91
CA ARG A 145 -15.07 -4.78 -9.92
C ARG A 145 -15.38 -3.43 -9.27
N TYR A 146 -15.23 -2.37 -10.03
CA TYR A 146 -15.49 -1.00 -9.63
C TYR A 146 -16.37 -0.30 -10.69
N PRO A 147 -17.16 0.72 -10.30
CA PRO A 147 -17.91 1.54 -11.27
C PRO A 147 -16.99 2.52 -11.99
N ALA A 148 -17.49 3.23 -12.99
CA ALA A 148 -16.79 4.36 -13.60
C ALA A 148 -16.31 5.35 -12.52
N LEU A 149 -15.07 5.83 -12.65
CA LEU A 149 -14.35 6.68 -11.72
C LEU A 149 -14.19 6.05 -10.31
N GLY A 150 -14.28 4.73 -10.21
CA GLY A 150 -14.12 4.00 -8.95
C GLY A 150 -12.68 4.00 -8.47
N ASN A 151 -12.51 4.08 -7.13
CA ASN A 151 -11.24 3.99 -6.43
C ASN A 151 -11.36 3.07 -5.22
N SER A 152 -10.40 2.18 -5.05
CA SER A 152 -10.23 1.27 -3.93
C SER A 152 -8.80 0.73 -3.92
N GLY A 153 -8.49 -0.18 -3.01
CA GLY A 153 -7.18 -0.84 -2.96
C GLY A 153 -7.21 -2.14 -2.17
N VAL A 154 -6.27 -3.02 -2.48
CA VAL A 154 -6.01 -4.23 -1.70
C VAL A 154 -4.67 -4.06 -1.01
N TYR A 155 -4.68 -3.88 0.31
CA TYR A 155 -3.47 -3.71 1.10
C TYR A 155 -2.93 -5.06 1.55
N LEU A 156 -1.75 -5.37 1.09
CA LEU A 156 -1.00 -6.56 1.48
C LEU A 156 -0.36 -6.32 2.84
N ARG A 157 -0.59 -7.21 3.80
CA ARG A 157 -0.19 -7.04 5.21
C ARG A 157 -0.67 -5.72 5.84
N GLY A 158 -1.76 -5.14 5.31
CA GLY A 158 -2.26 -3.85 5.76
C GLY A 158 -1.34 -2.65 5.49
N ARG A 159 -0.28 -2.80 4.68
CA ARG A 159 0.78 -1.80 4.53
C ARG A 159 1.15 -1.46 3.09
N HIS A 160 0.87 -2.33 2.14
CA HIS A 160 1.28 -2.17 0.75
C HIS A 160 0.06 -2.28 -0.15
N GLU A 161 -0.37 -1.19 -0.69
CA GLU A 161 -1.56 -1.10 -1.53
C GLU A 161 -1.28 -1.55 -2.96
N VAL A 162 -2.02 -2.55 -3.42
CA VAL A 162 -2.23 -2.80 -4.84
C VAL A 162 -3.45 -1.99 -5.26
N GLN A 163 -3.23 -0.95 -6.06
CA GLN A 163 -4.23 0.05 -6.40
C GLN A 163 -5.36 -0.51 -7.26
N ILE A 164 -6.58 -0.09 -6.95
CA ILE A 164 -7.76 -0.26 -7.80
C ILE A 164 -8.27 1.14 -8.15
N GLU A 165 -8.09 1.55 -9.40
CA GLU A 165 -8.55 2.85 -9.86
C GLU A 165 -8.95 2.80 -11.34
N ASP A 166 -10.03 3.46 -11.65
CA ASP A 166 -10.46 3.61 -13.03
C ASP A 166 -9.42 4.45 -13.80
N PRO A 167 -8.89 3.96 -14.93
CA PRO A 167 -7.95 4.71 -15.76
C PRO A 167 -8.45 6.10 -16.20
N ASP A 168 -9.75 6.29 -16.30
CA ASP A 168 -10.36 7.56 -16.73
C ASP A 168 -10.25 8.68 -15.66
N VAL A 169 -9.83 8.35 -14.42
CA VAL A 169 -9.50 9.35 -13.40
C VAL A 169 -8.27 10.18 -13.77
N GLY A 170 -7.37 9.63 -14.60
CA GLY A 170 -6.22 10.36 -15.12
C GLY A 170 -5.05 10.50 -14.14
N THR A 171 -4.82 9.48 -13.34
CA THR A 171 -3.72 9.41 -12.36
C THR A 171 -2.34 9.19 -13.00
N THR A 172 -1.30 9.37 -12.19
CA THR A 172 0.06 9.05 -12.64
C THR A 172 0.26 7.54 -12.78
N PRO A 173 1.24 7.06 -13.57
CA PRO A 173 1.46 5.62 -13.74
C PRO A 173 1.68 4.86 -12.43
N SER A 174 2.28 5.48 -11.41
CA SER A 174 2.48 4.85 -10.09
C SER A 174 1.23 4.85 -9.21
N GLU A 175 0.14 5.43 -9.66
CA GLU A 175 -1.17 5.48 -9.01
C GLU A 175 -2.24 4.74 -9.82
N ALA A 176 -1.90 4.22 -10.99
CA ALA A 176 -2.81 3.51 -11.88
C ALA A 176 -3.23 2.14 -11.35
N LEU A 177 -4.27 1.57 -11.93
CA LEU A 177 -4.76 0.22 -11.64
C LEU A 177 -3.63 -0.81 -11.64
N GLY A 178 -3.45 -1.52 -10.53
CA GLY A 178 -2.43 -2.55 -10.35
C GLY A 178 -1.06 -2.04 -9.94
N SER A 179 -0.85 -0.75 -9.77
CA SER A 179 0.38 -0.19 -9.20
C SER A 179 0.55 -0.58 -7.72
N ILE A 180 1.75 -0.47 -7.21
CA ILE A 180 1.98 -0.29 -5.77
C ILE A 180 1.95 1.21 -5.53
N TYR A 181 0.87 1.66 -4.92
CA TYR A 181 0.47 3.06 -4.86
C TYR A 181 1.60 4.03 -4.54
N GLY A 182 1.86 4.94 -5.47
CA GLY A 182 2.92 5.93 -5.38
C GLY A 182 4.37 5.41 -5.52
N PHE A 183 4.58 4.09 -5.69
CA PHE A 183 5.93 3.51 -5.75
C PHE A 183 6.27 2.82 -7.07
N ILE A 184 5.44 1.87 -7.51
CA ILE A 184 5.76 0.99 -8.64
C ILE A 184 4.61 1.02 -9.63
N ALA A 185 4.89 1.54 -10.81
CA ALA A 185 3.93 1.51 -11.91
C ALA A 185 3.81 0.10 -12.52
N PRO A 186 2.63 -0.31 -13.02
CA PRO A 186 2.50 -1.48 -13.86
C PRO A 186 3.25 -1.30 -15.17
N ASN A 187 3.76 -2.39 -15.75
CA ASN A 187 4.47 -2.35 -17.03
C ASN A 187 3.53 -2.24 -18.24
N GLU A 188 2.25 -2.56 -18.06
CA GLU A 188 1.22 -2.44 -19.08
C GLU A 188 -0.16 -2.19 -18.43
N SER A 189 -1.07 -1.59 -19.19
CA SER A 189 -2.45 -1.35 -18.77
C SER A 189 -3.36 -2.39 -19.41
N VAL A 190 -3.85 -3.33 -18.59
CA VAL A 190 -4.67 -4.48 -19.02
C VAL A 190 -5.98 -4.58 -18.24
N GLY A 191 -6.39 -3.48 -17.63
CA GLY A 191 -7.70 -3.37 -16.97
C GLY A 191 -8.84 -3.56 -17.96
N LYS A 192 -9.89 -4.25 -17.53
CA LYS A 192 -11.16 -4.31 -18.24
C LYS A 192 -11.97 -3.06 -17.93
N LYS A 193 -13.09 -2.86 -18.61
CA LYS A 193 -13.98 -1.71 -18.40
C LYS A 193 -14.57 -1.69 -16.99
N PRO A 194 -14.90 -0.52 -16.45
CA PRO A 194 -15.68 -0.40 -15.22
C PRO A 194 -16.96 -1.29 -15.26
N GLY A 195 -17.25 -1.92 -14.12
CA GLY A 195 -18.37 -2.88 -14.01
C GLY A 195 -18.02 -4.32 -14.40
N GLU A 196 -16.94 -4.58 -15.13
CA GLU A 196 -16.47 -5.92 -15.44
C GLU A 196 -15.63 -6.51 -14.31
N TRP A 197 -15.72 -7.81 -14.09
CA TRP A 197 -14.92 -8.52 -13.11
C TRP A 197 -13.45 -8.60 -13.56
N GLN A 198 -12.58 -8.14 -12.70
CA GLN A 198 -11.12 -8.17 -12.81
C GLN A 198 -10.55 -9.19 -11.84
N THR A 199 -9.33 -9.64 -12.08
CA THR A 199 -8.62 -10.56 -11.18
C THR A 199 -7.26 -10.03 -10.81
N TYR A 200 -6.95 -10.05 -9.52
CA TYR A 200 -5.58 -9.98 -9.03
C TYR A 200 -5.09 -11.34 -8.58
N ASP A 201 -3.93 -11.74 -9.08
CA ASP A 201 -3.10 -12.79 -8.52
C ASP A 201 -1.79 -12.18 -8.06
N VAL A 202 -1.60 -12.10 -6.74
CA VAL A 202 -0.47 -11.42 -6.12
C VAL A 202 0.40 -12.43 -5.39
N THR A 203 1.71 -12.33 -5.55
CA THR A 203 2.69 -13.08 -4.74
C THR A 203 3.55 -12.08 -3.99
N LEU A 204 3.54 -12.16 -2.65
CA LEU A 204 4.40 -11.35 -1.77
C LEU A 204 5.29 -12.25 -0.93
N VAL A 205 6.61 -12.07 -1.05
CA VAL A 205 7.63 -12.79 -0.29
C VAL A 205 8.64 -11.79 0.27
N GLY A 206 8.58 -11.53 1.56
CA GLY A 206 9.29 -10.39 2.13
C GLY A 206 8.79 -9.07 1.52
N ARG A 207 9.64 -8.40 0.75
CA ARG A 207 9.27 -7.24 -0.08
C ARG A 207 9.16 -7.56 -1.56
N LEU A 208 9.56 -8.76 -1.96
CA LEU A 208 9.52 -9.16 -3.36
C LEU A 208 8.08 -9.41 -3.78
N LEU A 209 7.63 -8.66 -4.77
CA LEU A 209 6.25 -8.62 -5.23
C LEU A 209 6.14 -9.00 -6.70
N THR A 210 5.14 -9.81 -7.00
CA THR A 210 4.63 -10.02 -8.36
C THR A 210 3.12 -9.75 -8.35
N VAL A 211 2.63 -8.99 -9.31
CA VAL A 211 1.20 -8.73 -9.52
C VAL A 211 0.82 -9.17 -10.93
N VAL A 212 -0.22 -9.98 -11.01
CA VAL A 212 -0.86 -10.41 -12.25
C VAL A 212 -2.28 -9.84 -12.25
N LEU A 213 -2.61 -9.02 -13.24
CA LEU A 213 -3.95 -8.46 -13.46
C LEU A 213 -4.55 -9.12 -14.71
N ASN A 214 -5.71 -9.74 -14.58
CA ASN A 214 -6.43 -10.39 -15.68
C ASN A 214 -5.58 -11.39 -16.49
N GLY A 215 -4.66 -12.11 -15.81
CA GLY A 215 -3.74 -13.05 -16.43
C GLY A 215 -2.45 -12.44 -16.97
N HIS A 216 -2.28 -11.12 -16.96
CA HIS A 216 -1.08 -10.42 -17.40
C HIS A 216 -0.19 -10.04 -16.21
N ARG A 217 1.10 -10.37 -16.28
CA ARG A 217 2.05 -10.03 -15.23
C ARG A 217 2.49 -8.58 -15.37
N ILE A 218 1.85 -7.70 -14.61
CA ILE A 218 2.06 -6.25 -14.69
C ILE A 218 3.16 -5.72 -13.76
N ILE A 219 3.50 -6.45 -12.70
CA ILE A 219 4.68 -6.24 -11.86
C ILE A 219 5.36 -7.58 -11.69
N CYS A 220 6.67 -7.64 -11.98
CA CYS A 220 7.43 -8.87 -11.96
C CYS A 220 8.60 -8.74 -10.99
N GLU A 221 8.55 -9.45 -9.86
CA GLU A 221 9.62 -9.59 -8.88
C GLU A 221 10.28 -8.26 -8.49
N GLN A 222 9.47 -7.25 -8.17
CA GLN A 222 9.93 -5.93 -7.72
C GLN A 222 9.94 -5.85 -6.19
N ASN A 223 10.98 -5.24 -5.63
CA ASN A 223 11.02 -4.95 -4.20
C ASN A 223 10.19 -3.69 -3.89
N ILE A 224 9.19 -3.84 -3.01
CA ILE A 224 8.42 -2.71 -2.52
C ILE A 224 9.33 -1.84 -1.62
N PRO A 225 9.45 -0.52 -1.89
CA PRO A 225 10.38 0.34 -1.13
C PRO A 225 9.99 0.57 0.33
N GLY A 226 8.69 0.48 0.66
CA GLY A 226 8.16 0.74 2.01
C GLY A 226 6.64 0.70 2.05
N PRO A 227 6.03 1.02 3.20
CA PRO A 227 4.58 1.16 3.32
C PRO A 227 4.04 2.24 2.40
N THR A 228 2.88 2.00 1.79
CA THR A 228 2.14 2.99 0.99
C THR A 228 1.36 3.95 1.89
N GLY A 229 0.87 5.06 1.35
CA GLY A 229 -0.13 5.88 2.05
C GLY A 229 -1.36 5.04 2.43
N GLY A 230 -2.02 5.37 3.53
CA GLY A 230 -3.15 4.60 4.05
C GLY A 230 -2.78 3.30 4.79
N ALA A 231 -1.49 3.00 4.95
CA ALA A 231 -1.04 1.85 5.72
C ALA A 231 -1.55 1.88 7.17
N LEU A 232 -1.92 0.72 7.71
CA LEU A 232 -2.40 0.59 9.09
C LEU A 232 -1.31 0.94 10.13
N ASP A 233 -0.06 0.66 9.79
CA ASP A 233 1.11 0.97 10.62
C ASP A 233 2.40 0.88 9.78
N SER A 234 3.54 1.21 10.38
CA SER A 234 4.87 1.16 9.76
C SER A 234 5.69 -0.08 10.12
N ASN A 235 5.12 -1.06 10.84
CA ASN A 235 5.85 -2.24 11.31
C ASN A 235 5.92 -3.32 10.23
N GLU A 236 6.67 -3.07 9.16
CA GLU A 236 6.77 -3.96 7.99
C GLU A 236 7.26 -5.38 8.31
N GLY A 237 8.00 -5.56 9.40
CA GLY A 237 8.53 -6.86 9.81
C GLY A 237 7.49 -7.82 10.41
N ALA A 238 6.40 -7.29 10.93
CA ALA A 238 5.34 -8.07 11.54
C ALA A 238 4.38 -8.69 10.50
N PRO A 239 3.76 -9.83 10.80
CA PRO A 239 2.58 -10.29 10.07
C PRO A 239 1.52 -9.19 10.03
N GLY A 240 0.74 -9.13 8.96
CA GLY A 240 -0.34 -8.16 8.83
C GLY A 240 -1.54 -8.71 8.09
N PRO A 241 -2.70 -8.06 8.22
CA PRO A 241 -3.94 -8.50 7.59
C PRO A 241 -3.97 -8.20 6.09
N ILE A 242 -4.93 -8.79 5.39
CA ILE A 242 -5.42 -8.25 4.13
C ILE A 242 -6.44 -7.17 4.47
N PHE A 243 -6.29 -6.02 3.85
CA PHE A 243 -7.15 -4.89 4.06
C PHE A 243 -7.74 -4.46 2.70
N LEU A 244 -9.06 -4.32 2.64
CA LEU A 244 -9.79 -3.82 1.47
C LEU A 244 -10.20 -2.38 1.75
N GLN A 245 -9.77 -1.46 0.90
CA GLN A 245 -10.09 -0.05 1.05
C GLN A 245 -11.58 0.19 0.73
N GLY A 246 -12.29 0.84 1.64
CA GLY A 246 -13.73 1.10 1.55
C GLY A 246 -14.12 2.57 1.71
N ASP A 247 -13.18 3.45 1.98
CA ASP A 247 -13.45 4.85 2.27
C ASP A 247 -13.58 5.74 1.01
N HIS A 248 -13.15 5.25 -0.16
CA HIS A 248 -13.16 6.02 -1.41
C HIS A 248 -14.39 5.81 -2.28
N GLY A 249 -15.17 4.76 -2.10
CA GLY A 249 -16.39 4.59 -2.88
C GLY A 249 -16.79 3.14 -3.17
N PRO A 250 -17.70 2.96 -4.12
CA PRO A 250 -18.20 1.62 -4.44
C PRO A 250 -17.13 0.71 -5.03
N VAL A 251 -17.09 -0.51 -4.52
CA VAL A 251 -16.29 -1.61 -5.05
C VAL A 251 -16.91 -2.94 -4.62
N ASP A 252 -16.87 -3.92 -5.48
CA ASP A 252 -17.32 -5.27 -5.20
C ASP A 252 -16.15 -6.25 -5.22
N TYR A 253 -16.17 -7.22 -4.31
CA TYR A 253 -15.20 -8.31 -4.26
C TYR A 253 -15.89 -9.67 -4.20
N ARG A 254 -15.23 -10.69 -4.72
CA ARG A 254 -15.58 -12.09 -4.55
C ARG A 254 -14.36 -12.98 -4.69
N ASN A 255 -14.51 -14.25 -4.39
CA ASN A 255 -13.47 -15.27 -4.59
C ASN A 255 -12.09 -14.87 -4.03
N ILE A 256 -12.06 -14.38 -2.77
CA ILE A 256 -10.82 -13.99 -2.10
C ILE A 256 -10.19 -15.23 -1.47
N VAL A 257 -9.05 -15.67 -1.99
CA VAL A 257 -8.33 -16.87 -1.55
C VAL A 257 -6.87 -16.55 -1.32
N LEU A 258 -6.34 -16.94 -0.16
CA LEU A 258 -4.95 -16.73 0.19
C LEU A 258 -4.25 -18.06 0.48
N THR A 259 -3.06 -18.24 -0.10
CA THR A 259 -2.16 -19.37 0.17
C THR A 259 -0.96 -18.86 0.96
N PRO A 260 -0.89 -19.10 2.29
CA PRO A 260 0.24 -18.64 3.10
C PRO A 260 1.49 -19.46 2.81
N ALA A 261 2.67 -18.87 3.02
CA ALA A 261 3.91 -19.62 3.17
C ALA A 261 3.93 -20.34 4.53
N ARG A 262 4.67 -21.45 4.59
CA ARG A 262 4.92 -22.28 5.80
C ARG A 262 6.34 -22.09 6.29
#